data_ec4ea60913b9695e904995b6c685fa99
#
_entry.id   ec4ea60913b9695e904995b6c685fa99
#
_cell.length_a   1.000
_cell.length_b   1.000
_cell.length_c   1.000
_cell.angle_alpha   90.00
_cell.angle_beta   90.00
_cell.angle_gamma   90.00
#
_symmetry.space_group_name_H-M   'P 1'
#
loop_
_entity.id
_entity.type
_entity.pdbx_description
1 polymer ?
#
loop_
_entity_poly.entity_id
_entity_poly.type
_entity_poly.pdbx_seq_one_letter_code
_entity_poly.pdbx_strand_id
1 'polypeptide(L)'
;RDKYLPEILSKKEIENMIISSKNFSHRTMIMLMYSSGMRASEIINLQWRDIDFERNTIHIKHAKGGKDRIVMLSPKVKKALRMIDINRDGLVFKTNRGEKYSLRSIQLIVKKAATKAGIKKRVKPHSLRHSFATHLLENGVDVRYIRDLLGHANLQTTMIYTKVSKKDLSKIKSPLDII
;
A
#
# COMPACT_ATOMS: atom_id res chain seq x y z
N ARG A 1 -5.92 -11.60 26.57
CA ARG A 1 -5.06 -11.50 25.34
C ARG A 1 -4.77 -10.04 25.12
N ASP A 2 -3.54 -9.64 25.37
CA ASP A 2 -3.06 -8.29 25.05
C ASP A 2 -3.29 -8.06 23.54
N LYS A 3 -4.15 -7.11 23.21
CA LYS A 3 -4.31 -6.66 21.84
C LYS A 3 -3.01 -5.92 21.50
N TYR A 4 -2.09 -6.60 20.85
CA TYR A 4 -0.92 -5.97 20.27
C TYR A 4 -1.38 -4.82 19.36
N LEU A 5 -1.02 -3.62 19.74
CA LEU A 5 -1.20 -2.48 18.85
C LEU A 5 -0.34 -2.70 17.60
N PRO A 6 -0.87 -2.45 16.40
CA PRO A 6 -0.08 -2.61 15.18
C PRO A 6 1.14 -1.68 15.23
N GLU A 7 2.29 -2.21 14.86
CA GLU A 7 3.50 -1.38 14.73
C GLU A 7 3.37 -0.43 13.54
N ILE A 8 3.40 0.86 13.84
CA ILE A 8 3.33 1.93 12.87
C ILE A 8 4.75 2.38 12.54
N LEU A 9 5.06 2.45 11.25
CA LEU A 9 6.31 2.99 10.76
C LEU A 9 6.23 4.51 10.65
N SER A 10 7.30 5.21 10.99
CA SER A 10 7.41 6.63 10.71
C SER A 10 7.55 6.88 9.20
N LYS A 11 7.25 8.09 8.75
CA LYS A 11 7.47 8.51 7.36
C LYS A 11 8.93 8.31 6.95
N LYS A 12 9.87 8.62 7.85
CA LYS A 12 11.31 8.44 7.61
C LYS A 12 11.71 6.97 7.49
N GLU A 13 11.15 6.09 8.31
CA GLU A 13 11.38 4.65 8.19
C GLU A 13 10.90 4.11 6.84
N ILE A 14 9.72 4.54 6.39
CA ILE A 14 9.18 4.15 5.07
C ILE A 14 10.05 4.68 3.93
N GLU A 15 10.45 5.94 3.98
CA GLU A 15 11.37 6.53 3.01
C GLU A 15 12.66 5.72 2.91
N ASN A 16 13.27 5.38 4.05
CA ASN A 16 14.48 4.56 4.12
C ASN A 16 14.27 3.15 3.54
N MET A 17 13.11 2.52 3.78
CA MET A 17 12.78 1.23 3.15
C MET A 17 12.72 1.33 1.62
N ILE A 18 12.10 2.38 1.10
CA ILE A 18 12.00 2.62 -0.33
C ILE A 18 13.39 2.82 -0.95
N ILE A 19 14.22 3.67 -0.33
CA ILE A 19 15.58 3.99 -0.82
C ILE A 19 16.50 2.75 -0.77
N SER A 20 16.44 1.97 0.29
CA SER A 20 17.29 0.80 0.48
C SER A 20 16.89 -0.41 -0.37
N SER A 21 15.70 -0.40 -0.97
CA SER A 21 15.23 -1.45 -1.86
C SER A 21 15.84 -1.28 -3.26
N LYS A 22 16.89 -2.04 -3.58
CA LYS A 22 17.60 -1.93 -4.85
C LYS A 22 16.82 -2.48 -6.05
N ASN A 23 16.06 -3.56 -5.85
CA ASN A 23 15.23 -4.12 -6.91
C ASN A 23 14.05 -3.17 -7.18
N PHE A 24 13.93 -2.72 -8.42
CA PHE A 24 12.96 -1.70 -8.81
C PHE A 24 11.51 -2.17 -8.62
N SER A 25 11.19 -3.41 -9.00
CA SER A 25 9.86 -3.98 -8.80
C SER A 25 9.51 -4.11 -7.31
N HIS A 26 10.46 -4.57 -6.49
CA HIS A 26 10.26 -4.67 -5.04
C HIS A 26 10.05 -3.30 -4.39
N ARG A 27 10.82 -2.30 -4.81
CA ARG A 27 10.63 -0.90 -4.39
C ARG A 27 9.23 -0.40 -4.75
N THR A 28 8.78 -0.65 -5.97
CA THR A 28 7.45 -0.23 -6.43
C THR A 28 6.33 -0.94 -5.68
N MET A 29 6.49 -2.22 -5.32
CA MET A 29 5.53 -2.93 -4.46
C MET A 29 5.40 -2.27 -3.08
N ILE A 30 6.52 -1.91 -2.45
CA ILE A 30 6.53 -1.23 -1.14
C ILE A 30 5.85 0.14 -1.25
N MET A 31 6.20 0.91 -2.28
CA MET A 31 5.58 2.20 -2.56
C MET A 31 4.06 2.05 -2.74
N LEU A 32 3.62 1.04 -3.47
CA LEU A 32 2.20 0.79 -3.75
C LEU A 32 1.43 0.39 -2.49
N MET A 33 1.98 -0.53 -1.69
CA MET A 33 1.34 -0.93 -0.41
C MET A 33 1.16 0.27 0.54
N TYR A 34 2.15 1.13 0.64
CA TYR A 34 2.06 2.31 1.49
C TYR A 34 1.21 3.45 0.91
N SER A 35 1.19 3.63 -0.40
CA SER A 35 0.48 4.74 -1.03
C SER A 35 -1.01 4.50 -1.25
N SER A 36 -1.44 3.26 -1.26
CA SER A 36 -2.84 2.87 -1.53
C SER A 36 -3.46 1.96 -0.46
N GLY A 37 -2.66 1.49 0.49
CA GLY A 37 -3.11 0.58 1.53
C GLY A 37 -3.50 -0.81 1.02
N MET A 38 -3.08 -1.22 -0.17
CA MET A 38 -3.36 -2.55 -0.71
C MET A 38 -2.78 -3.67 0.15
N ARG A 39 -3.50 -4.80 0.19
CA ARG A 39 -3.02 -6.03 0.83
C ARG A 39 -1.98 -6.72 -0.05
N ALA A 40 -1.11 -7.54 0.57
CA ALA A 40 -0.13 -8.33 -0.18
C ALA A 40 -0.79 -9.22 -1.25
N SER A 41 -1.93 -9.84 -0.94
CA SER A 41 -2.70 -10.65 -1.90
C SER A 41 -3.23 -9.83 -3.09
N GLU A 42 -3.56 -8.58 -2.87
CA GLU A 42 -4.02 -7.67 -3.92
C GLU A 42 -2.86 -7.22 -4.82
N ILE A 43 -1.67 -6.99 -4.24
CA ILE A 43 -0.45 -6.66 -4.99
C ILE A 43 -0.06 -7.81 -5.95
N ILE A 44 -0.03 -9.05 -5.47
CA ILE A 44 0.36 -10.19 -6.30
C ILE A 44 -0.64 -10.54 -7.40
N ASN A 45 -1.89 -10.12 -7.25
CA ASN A 45 -2.96 -10.33 -8.24
C ASN A 45 -3.23 -9.12 -9.13
N LEU A 46 -2.55 -8.00 -8.90
CA LEU A 46 -2.76 -6.77 -9.65
C LEU A 46 -2.42 -6.97 -11.13
N GLN A 47 -3.36 -6.58 -11.99
CA GLN A 47 -3.18 -6.62 -13.44
C GLN A 47 -3.12 -5.21 -14.01
N TRP A 48 -2.42 -5.05 -15.13
CA TRP A 48 -2.31 -3.77 -15.82
C TRP A 48 -3.66 -3.17 -16.19
N ARG A 49 -4.63 -3.99 -16.57
CA ARG A 49 -6.00 -3.56 -16.89
C ARG A 49 -6.78 -2.97 -15.70
N ASP A 50 -6.29 -3.19 -14.46
CA ASP A 50 -6.92 -2.67 -13.24
C ASP A 50 -6.45 -1.25 -12.92
N ILE A 51 -5.46 -0.73 -13.65
CA ILE A 51 -4.84 0.58 -13.40
C ILE A 51 -5.33 1.58 -14.44
N ASP A 52 -6.02 2.63 -13.97
CA ASP A 52 -6.41 3.76 -14.78
C ASP A 52 -5.39 4.91 -14.61
N PHE A 53 -4.52 5.06 -15.60
CA PHE A 53 -3.47 6.07 -15.60
C PHE A 53 -3.99 7.48 -15.87
N GLU A 54 -5.17 7.63 -16.47
CA GLU A 54 -5.79 8.91 -16.71
C GLU A 54 -6.49 9.44 -15.48
N ARG A 55 -7.28 8.59 -14.83
CA ARG A 55 -8.01 8.92 -13.62
C ARG A 55 -7.18 8.80 -12.34
N ASN A 56 -5.96 8.28 -12.44
CA ASN A 56 -5.07 8.02 -11.30
C ASN A 56 -5.72 7.12 -10.23
N THR A 57 -6.32 6.03 -10.67
CA THR A 57 -7.01 5.08 -9.80
C THR A 57 -6.58 3.65 -10.08
N ILE A 58 -6.76 2.78 -9.09
CA ILE A 58 -6.56 1.33 -9.18
C ILE A 58 -7.85 0.67 -8.74
N HIS A 59 -8.39 -0.20 -9.59
CA HIS A 59 -9.58 -1.00 -9.29
C HIS A 59 -9.17 -2.33 -8.67
N ILE A 60 -9.50 -2.54 -7.40
CA ILE A 60 -9.24 -3.78 -6.68
C ILE A 60 -10.47 -4.65 -6.75
N LYS A 61 -10.38 -5.72 -7.52
CA LYS A 61 -11.45 -6.69 -7.73
C LYS A 61 -11.40 -7.80 -6.69
N HIS A 62 -12.57 -8.32 -6.33
CA HIS A 62 -12.70 -9.46 -5.42
C HIS A 62 -11.94 -9.29 -4.10
N ALA A 63 -11.94 -8.08 -3.54
CA ALA A 63 -11.41 -7.85 -2.22
C ALA A 63 -12.08 -8.77 -1.20
N LYS A 64 -11.42 -9.02 -0.08
CA LYS A 64 -11.97 -9.85 1.01
C LYS A 64 -13.38 -9.37 1.37
N GLY A 65 -14.38 -10.25 1.25
CA GLY A 65 -15.80 -9.92 1.42
C GLY A 65 -16.56 -9.68 0.12
N GLY A 66 -15.94 -9.91 -1.05
CA GLY A 66 -16.62 -9.93 -2.36
C GLY A 66 -16.98 -8.56 -2.94
N LYS A 67 -16.57 -7.46 -2.33
CA LYS A 67 -16.83 -6.10 -2.83
C LYS A 67 -15.56 -5.54 -3.49
N ASP A 68 -15.72 -5.02 -4.68
CA ASP A 68 -14.70 -4.25 -5.37
C ASP A 68 -14.52 -2.90 -4.69
N ARG A 69 -13.33 -2.33 -4.80
CA ARG A 69 -13.06 -0.96 -4.37
C ARG A 69 -12.07 -0.27 -5.29
N ILE A 70 -12.09 1.05 -5.25
CA ILE A 70 -11.14 1.89 -5.97
C ILE A 70 -10.23 2.56 -4.97
N VAL A 71 -8.93 2.55 -5.25
CA VAL A 71 -7.90 3.24 -4.48
C VAL A 71 -7.14 4.22 -5.36
N MET A 72 -6.43 5.16 -4.72
CA MET A 72 -5.64 6.15 -5.44
C MET A 72 -4.37 5.55 -6.03
N LEU A 73 -4.00 6.02 -7.21
CA LEU A 73 -2.69 5.82 -7.82
C LEU A 73 -1.83 7.05 -7.55
N SER A 74 -0.89 6.94 -6.63
CA SER A 74 0.06 8.03 -6.33
C SER A 74 0.87 8.42 -7.57
N PRO A 75 1.13 9.72 -7.82
CA PRO A 75 2.00 10.18 -8.90
C PRO A 75 3.38 9.53 -8.90
N LYS A 76 3.99 9.32 -7.75
CA LYS A 76 5.28 8.63 -7.62
C LYS A 76 5.20 7.17 -8.05
N VAL A 77 4.14 6.46 -7.65
CA VAL A 77 3.90 5.06 -8.07
C VAL A 77 3.57 5.00 -9.56
N LYS A 78 2.75 5.92 -10.06
CA LYS A 78 2.43 6.02 -11.50
C LYS A 78 3.68 6.12 -12.35
N LYS A 79 4.64 6.97 -11.94
CA LYS A 79 5.94 7.11 -12.61
C LYS A 79 6.74 5.81 -12.56
N ALA A 80 6.80 5.16 -11.40
CA ALA A 80 7.50 3.89 -11.23
C ALA A 80 6.89 2.76 -12.07
N LEU A 81 5.57 2.63 -12.08
CA LEU A 81 4.87 1.62 -12.87
C LEU A 81 5.12 1.72 -14.37
N ARG A 82 5.21 2.95 -14.89
CA ARG A 82 5.53 3.17 -16.32
C ARG A 82 6.90 2.63 -16.74
N MET A 83 7.79 2.40 -15.78
CA MET A 83 9.15 1.91 -16.01
C MET A 83 9.27 0.39 -15.83
N ILE A 84 8.24 -0.31 -15.34
CA ILE A 84 8.30 -1.76 -15.06
C ILE A 84 8.14 -2.58 -16.32
N ASP A 85 7.12 -2.31 -17.11
CA ASP A 85 6.81 -3.07 -18.32
C ASP A 85 6.21 -2.16 -19.39
N ILE A 86 6.80 -2.21 -20.59
CA ILE A 86 6.36 -1.43 -21.75
C ILE A 86 5.07 -2.01 -22.32
N ASN A 87 4.93 -3.33 -22.33
CA ASN A 87 3.80 -4.02 -22.95
C ASN A 87 2.52 -3.95 -22.10
N ARG A 88 2.66 -3.79 -20.79
CA ARG A 88 1.56 -3.64 -19.82
C ARG A 88 0.44 -4.67 -19.98
N ASP A 89 0.83 -5.93 -20.13
CA ASP A 89 -0.12 -7.03 -20.25
C ASP A 89 -0.05 -7.99 -19.06
N GLY A 90 -1.20 -8.51 -18.64
CA GLY A 90 -1.34 -9.46 -17.55
C GLY A 90 -0.95 -8.89 -16.18
N LEU A 91 -0.23 -9.66 -15.37
CA LEU A 91 0.19 -9.27 -14.03
C LEU A 91 1.22 -8.12 -14.07
N VAL A 92 1.04 -7.15 -13.18
CA VAL A 92 1.97 -6.02 -13.02
C VAL A 92 3.32 -6.50 -12.48
N PHE A 93 3.30 -7.38 -11.49
CA PHE A 93 4.50 -7.90 -10.85
C PHE A 93 4.68 -9.37 -11.16
N LYS A 94 5.78 -9.68 -11.82
CA LYS A 94 6.21 -11.05 -12.18
C LYS A 94 7.59 -11.30 -11.61
N THR A 95 7.85 -12.54 -11.20
CA THR A 95 9.20 -12.99 -10.83
C THR A 95 10.12 -12.98 -12.06
N ASN A 96 11.43 -13.17 -11.85
CA ASN A 96 12.39 -13.30 -12.96
C ASN A 96 12.06 -14.46 -13.91
N ARG A 97 11.26 -15.43 -13.45
CA ARG A 97 10.76 -16.54 -14.28
C ARG A 97 9.43 -16.24 -14.98
N GLY A 98 8.91 -15.01 -14.83
CA GLY A 98 7.61 -14.62 -15.39
C GLY A 98 6.40 -15.10 -14.60
N GLU A 99 6.62 -15.68 -13.43
CA GLU A 99 5.57 -16.24 -12.58
C GLU A 99 5.01 -15.21 -11.58
N LYS A 100 3.85 -15.53 -11.04
CA LYS A 100 3.21 -14.77 -9.97
C LYS A 100 4.02 -14.89 -8.67
N TYR A 101 4.15 -13.77 -7.95
CA TYR A 101 4.73 -13.82 -6.60
C TYR A 101 3.83 -14.57 -5.62
N SER A 102 4.44 -15.23 -4.62
CA SER A 102 3.73 -15.79 -3.47
C SER A 102 3.58 -14.75 -2.35
N LEU A 103 2.64 -14.98 -1.43
CA LEU A 103 2.52 -14.14 -0.23
C LEU A 103 3.81 -14.15 0.61
N ARG A 104 4.44 -15.32 0.70
CA ARG A 104 5.73 -15.47 1.40
C ARG A 104 6.83 -14.61 0.76
N SER A 105 6.86 -14.55 -0.56
CA SER A 105 7.82 -13.69 -1.28
C SER A 105 7.62 -12.22 -0.93
N ILE A 106 6.38 -11.74 -0.90
CA ILE A 106 6.09 -10.35 -0.52
C ILE A 106 6.50 -10.06 0.92
N GLN A 107 6.22 -10.99 1.84
CA GLN A 107 6.65 -10.87 3.25
C GLN A 107 8.19 -10.76 3.36
N LEU A 108 8.92 -11.57 2.59
CA LEU A 108 10.38 -11.53 2.56
C LEU A 108 10.91 -10.23 1.95
N ILE A 109 10.30 -9.73 0.89
CA ILE A 109 10.65 -8.44 0.26
C ILE A 109 10.54 -7.31 1.29
N VAL A 110 9.41 -7.22 1.98
CA VAL A 110 9.16 -6.19 3.01
C VAL A 110 10.15 -6.33 4.17
N LYS A 111 10.35 -7.56 4.67
CA LYS A 111 11.31 -7.82 5.75
C LYS A 111 12.73 -7.42 5.38
N LYS A 112 13.19 -7.79 4.18
CA LYS A 112 14.53 -7.43 3.69
C LYS A 112 14.71 -5.93 3.55
N ALA A 113 13.70 -5.22 3.04
CA ALA A 113 13.74 -3.77 2.91
C ALA A 113 13.83 -3.09 4.29
N ALA A 114 13.06 -3.54 5.27
CA ALA A 114 13.11 -3.04 6.63
C ALA A 114 14.48 -3.29 7.29
N THR A 115 15.03 -4.49 7.13
CA THR A 115 16.37 -4.84 7.65
C THR A 115 17.46 -3.95 7.04
N LYS A 116 17.44 -3.76 5.72
CA LYS A 116 18.40 -2.89 5.02
C LYS A 116 18.25 -1.41 5.42
N ALA A 117 17.05 -0.99 5.77
CA ALA A 117 16.77 0.35 6.27
C ALA A 117 17.18 0.54 7.74
N GLY A 118 17.68 -0.49 8.41
CA GLY A 118 18.06 -0.44 9.83
C GLY A 118 16.88 -0.40 10.80
N ILE A 119 15.68 -0.80 10.35
CA ILE A 119 14.49 -0.80 11.19
C ILE A 119 14.48 -2.04 12.07
N LYS A 120 14.46 -1.84 13.38
CA LYS A 120 14.45 -2.93 14.38
C LYS A 120 13.06 -3.49 14.66
N LYS A 121 12.00 -2.78 14.28
CA LYS A 121 10.61 -3.22 14.40
C LYS A 121 10.35 -4.44 13.50
N ARG A 122 9.39 -5.27 13.89
CA ARG A 122 8.94 -6.40 13.07
C ARG A 122 8.01 -5.91 11.96
N VAL A 123 8.55 -5.65 10.79
CA VAL A 123 7.81 -5.09 9.66
C VAL A 123 7.22 -6.20 8.79
N LYS A 124 5.92 -6.10 8.52
CA LYS A 124 5.15 -6.97 7.63
C LYS A 124 4.43 -6.12 6.58
N PRO A 125 3.88 -6.71 5.50
CA PRO A 125 3.02 -5.97 4.58
C PRO A 125 1.89 -5.20 5.27
N HIS A 126 1.26 -5.80 6.28
CA HIS A 126 0.24 -5.11 7.08
C HIS A 126 0.78 -3.87 7.82
N SER A 127 2.05 -3.83 8.20
CA SER A 127 2.66 -2.65 8.82
C SER A 127 2.64 -1.45 7.89
N LEU A 128 2.88 -1.65 6.59
CA LEU A 128 2.78 -0.59 5.58
C LEU A 128 1.34 -0.10 5.42
N ARG A 129 0.39 -1.02 5.37
CA ARG A 129 -1.04 -0.69 5.30
C ARG A 129 -1.54 0.04 6.55
N HIS A 130 -1.12 -0.38 7.74
CA HIS A 130 -1.44 0.31 8.99
C HIS A 130 -0.83 1.70 9.04
N SER A 131 0.41 1.84 8.57
CA SER A 131 1.08 3.14 8.48
C SER A 131 0.39 4.08 7.49
N PHE A 132 -0.08 3.57 6.35
CA PHE A 132 -0.91 4.31 5.42
C PHE A 132 -2.18 4.86 6.10
N ALA A 133 -2.93 4.01 6.78
CA ALA A 133 -4.15 4.41 7.48
C ALA A 133 -3.87 5.45 8.58
N THR A 134 -2.85 5.23 9.41
CA THR A 134 -2.47 6.13 10.50
C THR A 134 -2.02 7.48 9.98
N HIS A 135 -1.18 7.50 8.94
CA HIS A 135 -0.70 8.76 8.36
C HIS A 135 -1.81 9.54 7.66
N LEU A 136 -2.78 8.87 7.04
CA LEU A 136 -3.98 9.55 6.53
C LEU A 136 -4.79 10.20 7.66
N LEU A 137 -5.00 9.50 8.78
CA LEU A 137 -5.69 10.07 9.95
C LEU A 137 -4.95 11.28 10.51
N GLU A 138 -3.64 11.19 10.65
CA GLU A 138 -2.80 12.31 11.12
C GLU A 138 -2.87 13.49 10.15
N ASN A 139 -3.07 13.25 8.86
CA ASN A 139 -3.30 14.27 7.84
C ASN A 139 -4.75 14.82 7.84
N GLY A 140 -5.60 14.33 8.73
CA GLY A 140 -6.97 14.81 8.92
C GLY A 140 -8.02 14.18 8.00
N VAL A 141 -7.73 13.01 7.41
CA VAL A 141 -8.71 12.26 6.62
C VAL A 141 -9.72 11.59 7.53
N ASP A 142 -11.02 11.71 7.18
CA ASP A 142 -12.10 11.09 7.94
C ASP A 142 -11.97 9.55 7.91
N VAL A 143 -12.18 8.91 9.06
CA VAL A 143 -12.09 7.46 9.23
C VAL A 143 -13.01 6.67 8.28
N ARG A 144 -14.14 7.23 7.89
CA ARG A 144 -15.08 6.59 6.96
C ARG A 144 -14.47 6.40 5.58
N TYR A 145 -13.71 7.37 5.11
CA TYR A 145 -12.98 7.28 3.84
C TYR A 145 -11.83 6.29 3.92
N ILE A 146 -11.12 6.27 5.04
CA ILE A 146 -10.05 5.29 5.26
C ILE A 146 -10.63 3.88 5.25
N ARG A 147 -11.78 3.66 5.90
CA ARG A 147 -12.51 2.39 5.83
C ARG A 147 -12.78 1.97 4.38
N ASP A 148 -13.28 2.88 3.57
CA ASP A 148 -13.63 2.59 2.17
C ASP A 148 -12.37 2.32 1.33
N LEU A 149 -11.30 3.07 1.52
CA LEU A 149 -10.00 2.84 0.87
C LEU A 149 -9.39 1.49 1.25
N LEU A 150 -9.51 1.09 2.51
CA LEU A 150 -9.00 -0.19 3.00
C LEU A 150 -9.93 -1.37 2.67
N GLY A 151 -11.18 -1.12 2.31
CA GLY A 151 -12.17 -2.16 2.07
C GLY A 151 -12.56 -2.93 3.32
N HIS A 152 -12.62 -2.27 4.48
CA HIS A 152 -13.12 -2.85 5.71
C HIS A 152 -14.65 -2.90 5.70
N ALA A 153 -15.22 -4.09 5.88
CA ALA A 153 -16.68 -4.26 5.99
C ALA A 153 -17.24 -3.61 7.26
N ASN A 154 -16.42 -3.55 8.32
CA ASN A 154 -16.79 -3.00 9.62
C ASN A 154 -15.97 -1.75 9.94
N LEU A 155 -16.67 -0.66 10.30
CA LEU A 155 -16.06 0.60 10.71
C LEU A 155 -15.15 0.40 11.96
N GLN A 156 -15.52 -0.46 12.89
CA GLN A 156 -14.72 -0.74 14.11
C GLN A 156 -13.30 -1.21 13.79
N THR A 157 -13.08 -1.96 12.70
CA THR A 157 -11.75 -2.37 12.28
C THR A 157 -10.88 -1.17 11.91
N THR A 158 -11.48 -0.11 11.38
CA THR A 158 -10.79 1.14 11.03
C THR A 158 -10.68 2.08 12.22
N MET A 159 -11.61 2.02 13.17
CA MET A 159 -11.63 2.86 14.38
C MET A 159 -10.41 2.66 15.31
N ILE A 160 -9.66 1.56 15.17
CA ILE A 160 -8.40 1.36 15.90
C ILE A 160 -7.34 2.44 15.58
N TYR A 161 -7.53 3.16 14.50
CA TYR A 161 -6.63 4.24 14.05
C TYR A 161 -7.06 5.62 14.52
N THR A 162 -8.14 5.74 15.31
CA THR A 162 -8.82 7.02 15.53
C THR A 162 -8.24 7.94 16.59
N LYS A 163 -7.93 9.18 16.18
CA LYS A 163 -8.51 10.47 16.69
C LYS A 163 -8.72 11.36 15.47
N VAL A 164 -9.95 11.71 15.15
CA VAL A 164 -10.34 12.21 13.81
C VAL A 164 -10.58 13.72 13.79
N SER A 165 -10.04 14.40 12.78
CA SER A 165 -10.57 15.67 12.27
C SER A 165 -11.25 15.46 10.92
N LYS A 166 -12.41 16.13 10.71
CA LYS A 166 -13.15 16.08 9.44
C LYS A 166 -12.43 16.93 8.40
N LYS A 167 -12.00 16.33 7.28
CA LYS A 167 -11.49 17.05 6.10
C LYS A 167 -12.07 16.47 4.81
N ASP A 168 -12.18 17.32 3.79
CA ASP A 168 -12.77 17.02 2.50
C ASP A 168 -11.91 16.01 1.70
N LEU A 169 -12.57 15.03 1.06
CA LEU A 169 -11.96 13.97 0.24
C LEU A 169 -11.09 14.48 -0.91
N SER A 170 -11.49 15.61 -1.51
CA SER A 170 -10.78 16.20 -2.64
C SER A 170 -9.35 16.63 -2.29
N LYS A 171 -9.05 16.75 -1.00
CA LYS A 171 -7.74 17.15 -0.46
C LYS A 171 -6.87 15.99 0.00
N ILE A 172 -7.34 14.75 -0.16
CA ILE A 172 -6.58 13.57 0.28
C ILE A 172 -5.42 13.32 -0.66
N LYS A 173 -4.21 13.41 -0.11
CA LYS A 173 -2.98 12.98 -0.78
C LYS A 173 -2.51 11.67 -0.20
N SER A 174 -1.95 10.79 -1.03
CA SER A 174 -1.26 9.63 -0.52
C SER A 174 -0.10 10.05 0.39
N PRO A 175 0.11 9.38 1.56
CA PRO A 175 1.25 9.69 2.45
C PRO A 175 2.60 9.62 1.73
N LEU A 176 2.73 8.77 0.72
CA LEU A 176 3.96 8.66 -0.08
C LEU A 176 4.29 9.96 -0.83
N ASP A 177 3.30 10.75 -1.22
CA ASP A 177 3.49 12.00 -1.99
C ASP A 177 3.83 13.20 -1.08
N ILE A 178 3.81 13.00 0.24
CA ILE A 178 4.10 14.01 1.26
C ILE A 178 5.50 13.84 1.87
N ILE A 179 6.11 12.68 1.67
CA ILE A 179 7.49 12.41 2.09
C ILE A 179 8.54 12.84 1.07
#